data_29a897f0ba45bfa97befdf73f435b084
#
_entry.id   29a897f0ba45bfa97befdf73f435b084
#
_cell.length_a   1.000
_cell.length_b   1.000
_cell.length_c   1.000
_cell.angle_alpha   90.00
_cell.angle_beta   90.00
_cell.angle_gamma   90.00
#
_symmetry.space_group_name_H-M   'P 1'
#
loop_
_entity.id
_entity.type
_entity.pdbx_description
1 polymer ?
#
loop_
_entity_poly.entity_id
_entity_poly.type
_entity_poly.pdbx_seq_one_letter_code
_entity_poly.pdbx_strand_id
1 'polypeptide(L)'
;PSRGLGDVYKRQLLNKATKLKVIGRAGIGIDNIDLKLASNKGIVVMNTPFGNATTTAEHTMAMIFSSARNIPAANESTHSGKWEKNNFIGTELSGKKLGVVGVGNIGSIVVSLAQSIGMEIIAYDPFLSNDRAKNLKISKTTCLSELLSKSDIVTLHLPINENTNNIISSENIFKMKKGSILINCARGGLVEE
;
A
#
# COMPACT_ATOMS: atom_id res chain seq x y z
N PRO A 1 26.57 6.71 -7.82
CA PRO A 1 25.40 5.89 -7.60
C PRO A 1 25.30 5.52 -6.14
N SER A 2 24.41 6.18 -5.41
CA SER A 2 24.16 5.97 -3.98
C SER A 2 23.28 4.73 -3.77
N ARG A 3 23.78 3.55 -4.07
CA ARG A 3 23.16 2.32 -3.62
C ARG A 3 23.54 2.11 -2.15
N GLY A 4 22.69 2.56 -1.24
CA GLY A 4 22.91 2.30 0.20
C GLY A 4 22.25 3.28 1.15
N LEU A 5 21.97 4.52 0.74
CA LEU A 5 21.33 5.53 1.58
C LEU A 5 19.98 6.00 1.05
N GLY A 6 19.39 5.27 0.09
CA GLY A 6 18.18 5.65 -0.60
C GLY A 6 18.34 6.98 -1.37
N ASP A 7 17.49 7.22 -2.32
CA ASP A 7 17.41 8.48 -3.08
C ASP A 7 16.83 9.60 -2.19
N VAL A 8 17.53 9.92 -1.08
CA VAL A 8 17.03 10.89 -0.09
C VAL A 8 17.71 12.23 -0.29
N TYR A 9 17.01 13.16 -0.88
CA TYR A 9 17.44 14.56 -0.98
C TYR A 9 17.13 15.30 0.32
N LYS A 10 17.93 14.98 1.36
CA LYS A 10 17.83 15.61 2.67
C LYS A 10 18.30 17.06 2.62
N ARG A 11 17.90 17.84 3.61
CA ARG A 11 18.25 19.25 3.80
C ARG A 11 19.73 19.53 3.60
N GLN A 12 20.62 18.64 4.07
CA GLN A 12 22.08 18.81 3.95
C GLN A 12 22.55 18.78 2.49
N LEU A 13 22.04 17.85 1.66
CA LEU A 13 22.39 17.75 0.25
C LEU A 13 21.87 18.95 -0.53
N LEU A 14 20.60 19.32 -0.34
CA LEU A 14 19.99 20.48 -1.01
C LEU A 14 20.69 21.78 -0.65
N ASN A 15 21.19 21.91 0.59
CA ASN A 15 21.94 23.10 1.01
C ASN A 15 23.31 23.22 0.34
N LYS A 16 23.96 22.12 0.04
CA LYS A 16 25.26 22.08 -0.67
C LYS A 16 25.12 22.21 -2.20
N ALA A 17 23.95 21.87 -2.74
CA ALA A 17 23.72 21.83 -4.19
C ALA A 17 23.32 23.20 -4.75
N THR A 18 24.26 24.17 -4.74
CA THR A 18 24.01 25.58 -5.10
C THR A 18 23.64 25.81 -6.57
N LYS A 19 23.98 24.87 -7.47
CA LYS A 19 23.69 24.95 -8.91
C LYS A 19 22.51 24.06 -9.33
N LEU A 20 21.87 23.35 -8.41
CA LEU A 20 20.76 22.45 -8.70
C LEU A 20 19.50 23.25 -9.05
N LYS A 21 18.92 22.98 -10.19
CA LYS A 21 17.69 23.63 -10.69
C LYS A 21 16.49 22.69 -10.74
N VAL A 22 16.74 21.39 -10.97
CA VAL A 22 15.69 20.41 -11.20
C VAL A 22 16.06 19.09 -10.53
N ILE A 23 15.07 18.45 -9.90
CA ILE A 23 15.14 17.07 -9.40
C ILE A 23 14.08 16.27 -10.15
N GLY A 24 14.49 15.24 -10.91
CA GLY A 24 13.61 14.29 -11.55
C GLY A 24 13.62 12.96 -10.76
N ARG A 25 12.45 12.49 -10.30
CA ARG A 25 12.30 11.20 -9.63
C ARG A 25 11.54 10.22 -10.51
N ALA A 26 12.19 9.12 -10.87
CA ALA A 26 11.52 8.01 -11.56
C ALA A 26 10.72 7.18 -10.53
N GLY A 27 9.49 7.61 -10.25
CA GLY A 27 8.59 6.95 -9.30
C GLY A 27 7.46 7.87 -8.83
N ILE A 28 6.45 7.30 -8.17
CA ILE A 28 5.26 8.05 -7.71
C ILE A 28 5.56 8.86 -6.45
N GLY A 29 6.14 8.22 -5.42
CA GLY A 29 6.37 8.86 -4.13
C GLY A 29 7.51 9.87 -4.17
N ILE A 30 7.37 10.99 -3.48
CA ILE A 30 8.35 12.08 -3.35
C ILE A 30 8.67 12.38 -1.88
N ASP A 31 8.30 11.48 -1.00
CA ASP A 31 8.50 11.56 0.46
C ASP A 31 9.98 11.57 0.88
N ASN A 32 10.88 11.16 -0.01
CA ASN A 32 12.33 11.21 0.16
C ASN A 32 12.98 12.55 -0.25
N ILE A 33 12.18 13.54 -0.67
CA ILE A 33 12.66 14.87 -1.07
C ILE A 33 12.07 15.92 -0.14
N ASP A 34 12.92 16.81 0.42
CA ASP A 34 12.45 17.98 1.17
C ASP A 34 11.87 19.02 0.19
N LEU A 35 10.58 18.84 -0.14
CA LEU A 35 9.88 19.70 -1.11
C LEU A 35 9.85 21.16 -0.67
N LYS A 36 9.67 21.42 0.63
CA LYS A 36 9.59 22.77 1.18
C LYS A 36 10.92 23.51 0.97
N LEU A 37 12.04 22.83 1.25
CA LEU A 37 13.36 23.41 1.03
C LEU A 37 13.67 23.54 -0.46
N ALA A 38 13.32 22.54 -1.29
CA ALA A 38 13.50 22.61 -2.74
C ALA A 38 12.75 23.82 -3.34
N SER A 39 11.49 24.01 -2.97
CA SER A 39 10.68 25.15 -3.41
C SER A 39 11.28 26.48 -2.96
N ASN A 40 11.72 26.58 -1.72
CA ASN A 40 12.35 27.81 -1.19
C ASN A 40 13.66 28.18 -1.92
N LYS A 41 14.33 27.18 -2.51
CA LYS A 41 15.54 27.37 -3.33
C LYS A 41 15.26 27.51 -4.82
N GLY A 42 14.00 27.54 -5.25
CA GLY A 42 13.63 27.59 -6.65
C GLY A 42 13.98 26.32 -7.44
N ILE A 43 14.11 25.19 -6.77
CA ILE A 43 14.41 23.89 -7.40
C ILE A 43 13.09 23.23 -7.79
N VAL A 44 12.91 22.94 -9.09
CA VAL A 44 11.75 22.22 -9.60
C VAL A 44 11.87 20.73 -9.25
N VAL A 45 10.81 20.15 -8.67
CA VAL A 45 10.74 18.71 -8.41
C VAL A 45 9.68 18.08 -9.30
N MET A 46 10.08 17.08 -10.07
CA MET A 46 9.21 16.32 -10.98
C MET A 46 9.23 14.84 -10.63
N ASN A 47 8.12 14.17 -10.85
CA ASN A 47 7.97 12.73 -10.65
C ASN A 47 7.21 12.07 -11.80
N THR A 48 7.09 10.73 -11.75
CA THR A 48 6.29 9.94 -12.72
C THR A 48 5.06 9.37 -12.01
N PRO A 49 3.95 10.14 -11.89
CA PRO A 49 2.83 9.81 -10.99
C PRO A 49 2.04 8.54 -11.37
N PHE A 50 2.23 8.04 -12.60
CA PHE A 50 1.56 6.83 -13.09
C PHE A 50 2.53 5.70 -13.44
N GLY A 51 3.84 5.93 -13.36
CA GLY A 51 4.86 5.07 -13.95
C GLY A 51 4.92 3.63 -13.40
N ASN A 52 4.53 3.41 -12.15
CA ASN A 52 4.55 2.08 -11.52
C ASN A 52 3.24 1.73 -10.79
N ALA A 53 2.13 2.40 -11.11
CA ALA A 53 0.87 2.16 -10.41
C ALA A 53 0.36 0.73 -10.62
N THR A 54 0.35 0.27 -11.86
CA THR A 54 -0.04 -1.11 -12.21
C THR A 54 0.88 -2.14 -11.57
N THR A 55 2.19 -1.96 -11.70
CA THR A 55 3.19 -2.88 -11.11
C THR A 55 3.02 -3.01 -9.60
N THR A 56 2.77 -1.89 -8.89
CA THR A 56 2.55 -1.92 -7.44
C THR A 56 1.23 -2.60 -7.09
N ALA A 57 0.18 -2.40 -7.89
CA ALA A 57 -1.10 -3.07 -7.69
C ALA A 57 -0.99 -4.59 -7.92
N GLU A 58 -0.30 -5.03 -8.96
CA GLU A 58 -0.03 -6.44 -9.23
C GLU A 58 0.78 -7.07 -8.10
N HIS A 59 1.83 -6.38 -7.63
CA HIS A 59 2.61 -6.84 -6.47
C HIS A 59 1.74 -6.99 -5.22
N THR A 60 0.85 -6.03 -4.97
CA THR A 60 -0.11 -6.12 -3.85
C THR A 60 -1.00 -7.36 -3.97
N MET A 61 -1.55 -7.63 -5.15
CA MET A 61 -2.35 -8.83 -5.38
C MET A 61 -1.53 -10.11 -5.21
N ALA A 62 -0.29 -10.12 -5.69
CA ALA A 62 0.63 -11.25 -5.49
C ALA A 62 0.88 -11.52 -4.00
N MET A 63 1.07 -10.49 -3.18
CA MET A 63 1.22 -10.61 -1.72
C MET A 63 -0.06 -11.12 -1.04
N ILE A 64 -1.24 -10.65 -1.49
CA ILE A 64 -2.54 -11.15 -1.01
C ILE A 64 -2.68 -12.64 -1.29
N PHE A 65 -2.45 -13.09 -2.53
CA PHE A 65 -2.50 -14.50 -2.90
C PHE A 65 -1.45 -15.33 -2.15
N SER A 66 -0.21 -14.83 -2.06
CA SER A 66 0.88 -15.51 -1.37
C SER A 66 0.55 -15.77 0.11
N SER A 67 0.00 -14.77 0.79
CA SER A 67 -0.40 -14.88 2.19
C SER A 67 -1.63 -15.78 2.37
N ALA A 68 -2.67 -15.60 1.55
CA ALA A 68 -3.91 -16.36 1.63
C ALA A 68 -3.71 -17.86 1.32
N ARG A 69 -2.72 -18.22 0.52
CA ARG A 69 -2.45 -19.60 0.07
C ARG A 69 -1.19 -20.22 0.70
N ASN A 70 -0.55 -19.55 1.68
CA ASN A 70 0.67 -20.02 2.36
C ASN A 70 1.81 -20.37 1.39
N ILE A 71 1.94 -19.65 0.26
CA ILE A 71 2.85 -20.01 -0.82
C ILE A 71 4.31 -20.10 -0.36
N PRO A 72 4.88 -19.16 0.43
CA PRO A 72 6.28 -19.26 0.85
C PRO A 72 6.58 -20.50 1.67
N ALA A 73 5.74 -20.80 2.67
CA ALA A 73 5.92 -21.96 3.53
C ALA A 73 5.73 -23.28 2.78
N ALA A 74 4.74 -23.35 1.87
CA ALA A 74 4.53 -24.52 1.02
C ALA A 74 5.72 -24.76 0.06
N ASN A 75 6.27 -23.69 -0.51
CA ASN A 75 7.45 -23.75 -1.36
C ASN A 75 8.66 -24.27 -0.59
N GLU A 76 8.94 -23.74 0.61
CA GLU A 76 10.05 -24.19 1.46
C GLU A 76 9.92 -25.68 1.84
N SER A 77 8.72 -26.12 2.26
CA SER A 77 8.42 -27.52 2.57
C SER A 77 8.71 -28.44 1.39
N THR A 78 8.23 -28.07 0.19
CA THR A 78 8.41 -28.86 -1.02
C THR A 78 9.89 -28.93 -1.45
N HIS A 79 10.62 -27.83 -1.40
CA HIS A 79 12.07 -27.81 -1.70
C HIS A 79 12.90 -28.58 -0.67
N SER A 80 12.39 -28.73 0.56
CA SER A 80 12.96 -29.61 1.59
C SER A 80 12.62 -31.09 1.40
N GLY A 81 12.01 -31.48 0.28
CA GLY A 81 11.64 -32.88 -0.04
C GLY A 81 10.40 -33.38 0.69
N LYS A 82 9.58 -32.49 1.29
CA LYS A 82 8.36 -32.88 2.01
C LYS A 82 7.12 -32.69 1.14
N TRP A 83 6.07 -33.51 1.43
CA TRP A 83 4.77 -33.40 0.80
C TRP A 83 3.67 -33.21 1.85
N GLU A 84 3.54 -31.98 2.36
CA GLU A 84 2.70 -31.63 3.52
C GLU A 84 1.45 -30.85 3.12
N LYS A 85 0.77 -31.20 2.04
CA LYS A 85 -0.33 -30.42 1.46
C LYS A 85 -1.43 -30.05 2.46
N ASN A 86 -1.67 -30.88 3.48
CA ASN A 86 -2.70 -30.62 4.49
C ASN A 86 -2.33 -29.51 5.47
N ASN A 87 -1.04 -29.17 5.58
CA ASN A 87 -0.56 -28.07 6.41
C ASN A 87 -0.70 -26.69 5.71
N PHE A 88 -0.96 -26.70 4.39
CA PHE A 88 -1.03 -25.49 3.56
C PHE A 88 -2.40 -25.30 2.93
N ILE A 89 -3.46 -25.64 3.68
CA ILE A 89 -4.85 -25.33 3.31
C ILE A 89 -5.02 -23.83 3.42
N GLY A 90 -5.01 -23.14 2.31
CA GLY A 90 -5.16 -21.68 2.27
C GLY A 90 -6.61 -21.23 2.38
N THR A 91 -6.80 -19.93 2.31
CA THR A 91 -8.11 -19.27 2.27
C THR A 91 -8.46 -18.92 0.83
N GLU A 92 -9.69 -19.23 0.42
CA GLU A 92 -10.24 -18.77 -0.86
C GLU A 92 -10.59 -17.27 -0.75
N LEU A 93 -10.26 -16.49 -1.78
CA LEU A 93 -10.47 -15.04 -1.78
C LEU A 93 -11.86 -14.63 -2.28
N SER A 94 -12.48 -15.45 -3.13
CA SER A 94 -13.83 -15.19 -3.62
C SER A 94 -14.82 -15.07 -2.47
N GLY A 95 -15.66 -14.04 -2.49
CA GLY A 95 -16.61 -13.70 -1.43
C GLY A 95 -15.99 -13.11 -0.15
N LYS A 96 -14.65 -13.01 -0.06
CA LYS A 96 -13.99 -12.33 1.07
C LYS A 96 -14.02 -10.82 0.91
N LYS A 97 -14.00 -10.11 2.03
CA LYS A 97 -14.04 -8.65 2.07
C LYS A 97 -12.62 -8.06 2.15
N LEU A 98 -12.25 -7.30 1.12
CA LEU A 98 -11.00 -6.53 1.09
C LEU A 98 -11.26 -5.11 1.57
N GLY A 99 -10.61 -4.74 2.66
CA GLY A 99 -10.52 -3.36 3.15
C GLY A 99 -9.40 -2.61 2.42
N VAL A 100 -9.74 -1.59 1.68
CA VAL A 100 -8.78 -0.76 0.94
C VAL A 100 -8.64 0.60 1.61
N VAL A 101 -7.48 0.87 2.18
CA VAL A 101 -7.15 2.14 2.83
C VAL A 101 -6.37 3.01 1.83
N GLY A 102 -7.07 3.98 1.24
CA GLY A 102 -6.59 4.82 0.14
C GLY A 102 -6.98 4.27 -1.24
N VAL A 103 -7.84 5.01 -1.96
CA VAL A 103 -8.36 4.68 -3.30
C VAL A 103 -7.82 5.67 -4.34
N GLY A 104 -6.51 5.91 -4.28
CA GLY A 104 -5.77 6.70 -5.29
C GLY A 104 -5.48 5.90 -6.55
N ASN A 105 -4.38 6.24 -7.26
CA ASN A 105 -4.01 5.59 -8.52
C ASN A 105 -3.78 4.08 -8.35
N ILE A 106 -3.05 3.67 -7.31
CA ILE A 106 -2.76 2.26 -7.04
C ILE A 106 -4.00 1.55 -6.47
N GLY A 107 -4.60 2.12 -5.41
CA GLY A 107 -5.74 1.51 -4.73
C GLY A 107 -6.92 1.25 -5.65
N SER A 108 -7.20 2.11 -6.64
CA SER A 108 -8.27 1.87 -7.61
C SER A 108 -7.99 0.70 -8.56
N ILE A 109 -6.72 0.47 -8.92
CA ILE A 109 -6.33 -0.71 -9.71
C ILE A 109 -6.48 -1.98 -8.87
N VAL A 110 -6.02 -1.95 -7.61
CA VAL A 110 -6.20 -3.09 -6.68
C VAL A 110 -7.67 -3.41 -6.48
N VAL A 111 -8.55 -2.41 -6.33
CA VAL A 111 -10.01 -2.59 -6.29
C VAL A 111 -10.51 -3.36 -7.50
N SER A 112 -10.14 -2.92 -8.72
CA SER A 112 -10.56 -3.58 -9.95
C SER A 112 -10.08 -5.03 -10.05
N LEU A 113 -8.81 -5.29 -9.72
CA LEU A 113 -8.23 -6.64 -9.72
C LEU A 113 -8.91 -7.55 -8.68
N ALA A 114 -9.13 -7.05 -7.47
CA ALA A 114 -9.77 -7.82 -6.41
C ALA A 114 -11.24 -8.14 -6.74
N GLN A 115 -11.97 -7.21 -7.34
CA GLN A 115 -13.33 -7.46 -7.82
C GLN A 115 -13.36 -8.53 -8.92
N SER A 116 -12.39 -8.57 -9.83
CA SER A 116 -12.32 -9.56 -10.90
C SER A 116 -12.17 -10.99 -10.40
N ILE A 117 -11.64 -11.18 -9.19
CA ILE A 117 -11.55 -12.48 -8.52
C ILE A 117 -12.68 -12.72 -7.49
N GLY A 118 -13.73 -11.91 -7.51
CA GLY A 118 -14.92 -12.10 -6.70
C GLY A 118 -14.84 -11.59 -5.26
N MET A 119 -13.88 -10.72 -4.91
CA MET A 119 -13.83 -10.09 -3.59
C MET A 119 -14.85 -8.93 -3.47
N GLU A 120 -15.40 -8.77 -2.26
CA GLU A 120 -16.17 -7.58 -1.90
C GLU A 120 -15.23 -6.48 -1.38
N ILE A 121 -15.50 -5.22 -1.75
CA ILE A 121 -14.63 -4.11 -1.37
C ILE A 121 -15.30 -3.17 -0.39
N ILE A 122 -14.61 -2.87 0.70
CA ILE A 122 -14.89 -1.74 1.58
C ILE A 122 -13.70 -0.78 1.58
N ALA A 123 -13.93 0.51 1.36
CA ALA A 123 -12.87 1.51 1.22
C ALA A 123 -12.96 2.59 2.30
N TYR A 124 -11.80 2.98 2.80
CA TYR A 124 -11.58 4.16 3.62
C TYR A 124 -10.62 5.11 2.90
N ASP A 125 -11.13 6.25 2.48
CA ASP A 125 -10.34 7.33 1.89
C ASP A 125 -11.10 8.64 2.09
N PRO A 126 -10.53 9.62 2.84
CA PRO A 126 -11.19 10.92 3.07
C PRO A 126 -11.52 11.69 1.79
N PHE A 127 -10.76 11.46 0.72
CA PHE A 127 -10.92 12.17 -0.56
C PHE A 127 -11.78 11.42 -1.57
N LEU A 128 -12.24 10.21 -1.26
CA LEU A 128 -13.11 9.44 -2.13
C LEU A 128 -14.53 10.06 -2.14
N SER A 129 -15.00 10.54 -3.28
CA SER A 129 -16.37 11.00 -3.42
C SER A 129 -17.37 9.83 -3.45
N ASN A 130 -18.63 10.07 -3.08
CA ASN A 130 -19.67 9.05 -3.15
C ASN A 130 -19.93 8.59 -4.59
N ASP A 131 -19.87 9.50 -5.56
CA ASP A 131 -20.05 9.17 -6.97
C ASP A 131 -18.92 8.28 -7.49
N ARG A 132 -17.67 8.56 -7.10
CA ARG A 132 -16.53 7.71 -7.45
C ARG A 132 -16.66 6.33 -6.81
N ALA A 133 -17.10 6.23 -5.55
CA ALA A 133 -17.34 4.95 -4.89
C ALA A 133 -18.44 4.14 -5.60
N LYS A 134 -19.53 4.78 -6.02
CA LYS A 134 -20.59 4.15 -6.83
C LYS A 134 -20.06 3.66 -8.18
N ASN A 135 -19.28 4.48 -8.88
CA ASN A 135 -18.70 4.11 -10.18
C ASN A 135 -17.74 2.91 -10.06
N LEU A 136 -16.99 2.83 -8.96
CA LEU A 136 -16.10 1.71 -8.65
C LEU A 136 -16.87 0.50 -8.09
N LYS A 137 -18.20 0.62 -7.83
CA LYS A 137 -19.05 -0.43 -7.23
C LYS A 137 -18.50 -0.94 -5.89
N ILE A 138 -18.06 -0.03 -5.03
CA ILE A 138 -17.48 -0.35 -3.72
C ILE A 138 -18.27 0.29 -2.58
N SER A 139 -18.24 -0.35 -1.41
CA SER A 139 -18.74 0.25 -0.18
C SER A 139 -17.72 1.25 0.36
N LYS A 140 -18.17 2.45 0.72
CA LYS A 140 -17.34 3.48 1.35
C LYS A 140 -17.67 3.58 2.84
N THR A 141 -16.66 3.70 3.67
CA THR A 141 -16.80 4.11 5.07
C THR A 141 -15.95 5.34 5.39
N THR A 142 -16.38 6.13 6.36
CA THR A 142 -15.62 7.25 6.91
C THR A 142 -14.90 6.89 8.20
N CYS A 143 -15.07 5.65 8.68
CA CYS A 143 -14.49 5.15 9.92
C CYS A 143 -13.49 4.02 9.64
N LEU A 144 -12.20 4.26 9.89
CA LEU A 144 -11.16 3.23 9.73
C LEU A 144 -11.47 1.97 10.58
N SER A 145 -11.94 2.16 11.81
CA SER A 145 -12.27 1.05 12.70
C SER A 145 -13.39 0.15 12.14
N GLU A 146 -14.34 0.74 11.41
CA GLU A 146 -15.37 -0.02 10.72
C GLU A 146 -14.77 -0.86 9.59
N LEU A 147 -13.87 -0.28 8.78
CA LEU A 147 -13.16 -1.03 7.74
C LEU A 147 -12.41 -2.21 8.36
N LEU A 148 -11.61 -1.96 9.40
CA LEU A 148 -10.80 -2.99 10.05
C LEU A 148 -11.66 -4.15 10.58
N SER A 149 -12.78 -3.85 11.23
CA SER A 149 -13.67 -4.87 11.82
C SER A 149 -14.45 -5.69 10.79
N LYS A 150 -14.69 -5.14 9.60
CA LYS A 150 -15.47 -5.80 8.54
C LYS A 150 -14.62 -6.56 7.53
N SER A 151 -13.31 -6.30 7.45
CA SER A 151 -12.42 -6.83 6.43
C SER A 151 -11.80 -8.17 6.82
N ASP A 152 -11.68 -9.07 5.87
CA ASP A 152 -10.91 -10.32 6.00
C ASP A 152 -9.45 -10.09 5.62
N ILE A 153 -9.21 -9.14 4.71
CA ILE A 153 -7.89 -8.67 4.32
C ILE A 153 -7.92 -7.15 4.28
N VAL A 154 -6.87 -6.50 4.76
CA VAL A 154 -6.69 -5.04 4.71
C VAL A 154 -5.44 -4.72 3.90
N THR A 155 -5.53 -3.75 2.99
CA THR A 155 -4.39 -3.29 2.19
C THR A 155 -4.27 -1.77 2.22
N LEU A 156 -3.02 -1.29 2.31
CA LEU A 156 -2.70 0.13 2.49
C LEU A 156 -2.13 0.72 1.21
N HIS A 157 -2.69 1.85 0.76
CA HIS A 157 -2.29 2.57 -0.46
C HIS A 157 -2.23 4.07 -0.22
N LEU A 158 -1.59 4.46 0.88
CA LEU A 158 -1.46 5.85 1.31
C LEU A 158 -0.01 6.35 1.19
N PRO A 159 0.20 7.64 0.94
CA PRO A 159 1.49 8.26 1.21
C PRO A 159 1.72 8.36 2.72
N ILE A 160 3.00 8.44 3.14
CA ILE A 160 3.34 8.74 4.53
C ILE A 160 3.33 10.26 4.77
N ASN A 161 2.60 10.70 5.77
CA ASN A 161 2.55 12.08 6.27
C ASN A 161 2.09 12.09 7.73
N GLU A 162 1.94 13.25 8.33
CA GLU A 162 1.55 13.41 9.74
C GLU A 162 0.20 12.72 10.07
N ASN A 163 -0.76 12.69 9.13
CA ASN A 163 -2.08 12.10 9.33
C ASN A 163 -2.12 10.59 9.03
N THR A 164 -1.14 10.05 8.33
CA THR A 164 -1.10 8.65 7.92
C THR A 164 0.00 7.86 8.60
N ASN A 165 0.91 8.53 9.30
CA ASN A 165 1.92 7.87 10.12
C ASN A 165 1.23 7.02 11.19
N ASN A 166 1.61 5.74 11.29
CA ASN A 166 1.01 4.77 12.21
C ASN A 166 -0.53 4.70 12.10
N ILE A 167 -1.07 4.85 10.88
CA ILE A 167 -2.53 4.74 10.68
C ILE A 167 -3.07 3.38 11.12
N ILE A 168 -2.25 2.35 11.05
CA ILE A 168 -2.45 1.08 11.75
C ILE A 168 -1.49 1.08 12.94
N SER A 169 -2.07 1.18 14.12
CA SER A 169 -1.35 1.31 15.39
C SER A 169 -1.67 0.16 16.34
N SER A 170 -0.89 0.06 17.42
CA SER A 170 -1.15 -0.86 18.53
C SER A 170 -2.55 -0.69 19.14
N GLU A 171 -3.15 0.52 19.04
CA GLU A 171 -4.49 0.79 19.56
C GLU A 171 -5.62 0.30 18.64
N ASN A 172 -5.41 0.24 17.33
CA ASN A 172 -6.48 -0.07 16.37
C ASN A 172 -6.34 -1.42 15.65
N ILE A 173 -5.17 -2.03 15.64
CA ILE A 173 -4.92 -3.33 15.01
C ILE A 173 -5.83 -4.43 15.60
N PHE A 174 -6.15 -4.35 16.90
CA PHE A 174 -7.04 -5.30 17.59
C PHE A 174 -8.51 -5.24 17.13
N LYS A 175 -8.87 -4.20 16.33
CA LYS A 175 -10.19 -4.11 15.70
C LYS A 175 -10.29 -4.97 14.43
N MET A 176 -9.17 -5.47 13.92
CA MET A 176 -9.18 -6.42 12.82
C MET A 176 -9.77 -7.75 13.23
N LYS A 177 -10.39 -8.46 12.30
CA LYS A 177 -10.90 -9.80 12.55
C LYS A 177 -9.76 -10.75 12.94
N LYS A 178 -10.05 -11.69 13.84
CA LYS A 178 -9.09 -12.77 14.15
C LYS A 178 -8.77 -13.57 12.88
N GLY A 179 -7.49 -13.70 12.56
CA GLY A 179 -7.01 -14.41 11.37
C GLY A 179 -7.10 -13.59 10.07
N SER A 180 -7.45 -12.30 10.15
CA SER A 180 -7.36 -11.41 9.00
C SER A 180 -5.90 -11.13 8.62
N ILE A 181 -5.70 -10.68 7.39
CA ILE A 181 -4.39 -10.42 6.79
C ILE A 181 -4.23 -8.91 6.59
N LEU A 182 -3.09 -8.36 6.98
CA LEU A 182 -2.70 -6.98 6.68
C LEU A 182 -1.59 -6.96 5.63
N ILE A 183 -1.80 -6.24 4.54
CA ILE A 183 -0.84 -6.07 3.43
C ILE A 183 -0.42 -4.60 3.35
N ASN A 184 0.87 -4.37 3.44
CA ASN A 184 1.46 -3.04 3.27
C ASN A 184 2.55 -3.06 2.20
N CYS A 185 2.18 -2.72 0.97
CA CYS A 185 3.11 -2.51 -0.15
C CYS A 185 3.34 -1.01 -0.43
N ALA A 186 2.95 -0.13 0.51
CA ALA A 186 3.05 1.32 0.35
C ALA A 186 4.28 1.90 1.08
N ARG A 187 4.22 2.08 2.40
CA ARG A 187 5.30 2.68 3.21
C ARG A 187 5.36 2.02 4.60
N GLY A 188 6.56 1.76 5.10
CA GLY A 188 6.77 1.14 6.41
C GLY A 188 6.08 1.88 7.55
N GLY A 189 6.27 3.18 7.67
CA GLY A 189 5.68 4.00 8.75
C GLY A 189 4.15 4.15 8.74
N LEU A 190 3.42 3.46 7.87
CA LEU A 190 1.94 3.37 7.94
C LEU A 190 1.48 2.38 9.01
N VAL A 191 2.32 1.45 9.39
CA VAL A 191 2.07 0.46 10.45
C VAL A 191 3.07 0.72 11.56
N GLU A 192 2.60 0.73 12.79
CA GLU A 192 3.43 0.76 13.99
C GLU A 192 3.98 -0.66 14.23
N GLU A 193 5.32 -0.81 14.09
CA GLU A 193 6.05 -2.08 14.23
C GLU A 193 6.72 -2.19 15.61
#